data_3dbf2bfaa785802812dd70102d7e279b
#
_entry.id   3dbf2bfaa785802812dd70102d7e279b
#
_cell.length_a   1.000
_cell.length_b   1.000
_cell.length_c   1.000
_cell.angle_alpha   90.00
_cell.angle_beta   90.00
_cell.angle_gamma   90.00
#
_symmetry.space_group_name_H-M   'P 1'
#
loop_
_entity.id
_entity.type
_entity.pdbx_description
1 polymer ?
#
loop_
_entity_poly.entity_id
_entity_poly.type
_entity_poly.pdbx_seq_one_letter_code
_entity_poly.pdbx_strand_id
1 'polypeptide(L)'
;MLSIVLRPFVRGWLVVPTTAAITTSAPAAETKQSLKKPTILKLDEEKRKRLANFGRYAAECLPKFVQQVQFAAGDELELLIHPSGVVPVLSFLKGNHSAQFTNLTFICGVDVPTRKNRFEVVYSLFSPRFMARCRVRTYTDEVAPLESATSVFRGADWYEREVYDMYGVWFNNHPDLRRILTDYGFEGHPFRKDFPLSGYNEVRYDPELKRIVYEPTELAQEFRKFDLETPWETFPAFRASSITSGYEKIRIDKEPEAK
;
A
#
# COMPACT_ATOMS: atom_id res chain seq x y z
N MET A 1 38.66 35.05 48.60
CA MET A 1 37.59 35.20 49.58
C MET A 1 36.40 34.41 49.09
N LEU A 2 36.13 33.31 49.75
CA LEU A 2 34.82 32.77 50.04
C LEU A 2 34.95 31.31 50.41
N SER A 3 34.61 31.04 51.59
CA SER A 3 34.83 29.85 52.40
C SER A 3 33.86 28.70 52.02
N ILE A 4 34.45 27.53 51.95
CA ILE A 4 33.77 26.25 51.86
C ILE A 4 33.52 25.76 53.30
N VAL A 5 32.24 25.54 53.63
CA VAL A 5 31.84 24.91 54.89
C VAL A 5 31.55 23.44 54.68
N LEU A 6 32.45 22.60 55.18
CA LEU A 6 32.26 21.17 55.34
C LEU A 6 31.41 20.86 56.56
N ARG A 7 30.37 20.04 56.45
CA ARG A 7 29.67 19.43 57.59
C ARG A 7 30.00 17.94 57.71
N PRO A 8 30.15 17.44 58.92
CA PRO A 8 30.66 16.09 59.18
C PRO A 8 29.56 15.02 59.18
N PHE A 9 30.01 13.87 58.83
CA PHE A 9 29.33 12.59 58.78
C PHE A 9 29.12 12.04 60.19
N VAL A 10 27.90 11.74 60.63
CA VAL A 10 27.61 11.01 61.87
C VAL A 10 27.05 9.64 61.54
N ARG A 11 27.80 8.62 61.86
CA ARG A 11 27.38 7.21 61.88
C ARG A 11 26.46 6.98 63.11
N GLY A 12 25.26 6.50 62.88
CA GLY A 12 24.45 5.90 63.92
C GLY A 12 23.99 4.52 63.54
N TRP A 13 24.54 3.50 64.19
CA TRP A 13 24.06 2.14 64.12
C TRP A 13 22.87 1.98 65.06
N LEU A 14 21.71 1.64 64.55
CA LEU A 14 20.57 1.17 65.32
C LEU A 14 20.29 -0.30 64.92
N VAL A 15 20.56 -1.17 65.88
CA VAL A 15 20.17 -2.60 65.81
C VAL A 15 18.71 -2.69 66.22
N VAL A 16 17.86 -3.22 65.33
CA VAL A 16 16.48 -3.57 65.63
C VAL A 16 16.31 -5.09 65.58
N PRO A 17 15.72 -5.72 66.62
CA PRO A 17 15.58 -7.15 66.68
C PRO A 17 14.46 -7.63 65.73
N THR A 18 14.79 -8.70 65.03
CA THR A 18 13.94 -9.42 64.08
C THR A 18 12.97 -10.32 64.84
N THR A 19 11.67 -10.11 64.65
CA THR A 19 10.67 -11.16 64.81
C THR A 19 9.83 -11.17 63.54
N ALA A 20 10.19 -12.02 62.61
CA ALA A 20 9.45 -12.25 61.42
C ALA A 20 8.31 -13.25 61.69
N ALA A 21 7.08 -12.77 61.68
CA ALA A 21 5.94 -13.64 61.53
C ALA A 21 5.84 -14.07 60.03
N ILE A 22 6.04 -15.33 59.74
CA ILE A 22 5.83 -15.90 58.40
C ILE A 22 4.31 -15.99 58.19
N THR A 23 3.76 -15.00 57.53
CA THR A 23 2.42 -15.13 56.91
C THR A 23 2.58 -15.77 55.54
N THR A 24 2.25 -17.06 55.42
CA THR A 24 2.06 -17.73 54.16
C THR A 24 0.87 -17.11 53.45
N SER A 25 1.12 -16.12 52.60
CA SER A 25 0.13 -15.68 51.63
C SER A 25 0.06 -16.70 50.51
N ALA A 26 -1.14 -17.20 50.24
CA ALA A 26 -1.41 -18.06 49.08
C ALA A 26 -0.89 -17.38 47.80
N PRO A 27 -0.34 -18.12 46.82
CA PRO A 27 0.13 -17.56 45.59
C PRO A 27 -1.04 -16.89 44.88
N ALA A 28 -0.98 -15.58 44.73
CA ALA A 28 -1.86 -14.84 43.86
C ALA A 28 -1.79 -15.49 42.48
N ALA A 29 -2.93 -15.91 41.96
CA ALA A 29 -3.03 -16.41 40.60
C ALA A 29 -2.44 -15.35 39.67
N GLU A 30 -1.25 -15.59 39.15
CA GLU A 30 -0.66 -14.78 38.09
C GLU A 30 -1.62 -14.81 36.91
N THR A 31 -2.40 -13.76 36.80
CA THR A 31 -3.13 -13.47 35.57
C THR A 31 -2.05 -13.33 34.52
N LYS A 32 -1.85 -14.37 33.71
CA LYS A 32 -1.00 -14.30 32.51
C LYS A 32 -1.54 -13.17 31.66
N GLN A 33 -1.05 -11.97 31.88
CA GLN A 33 -1.21 -10.89 30.91
C GLN A 33 -0.51 -11.40 29.66
N SER A 34 -1.32 -11.82 28.69
CA SER A 34 -0.80 -12.12 27.36
C SER A 34 -0.06 -10.87 26.90
N LEU A 35 1.26 -10.98 26.82
CA LEU A 35 2.10 -9.95 26.25
C LEU A 35 1.55 -9.62 24.86
N LYS A 36 0.80 -8.54 24.77
CA LYS A 36 0.27 -8.04 23.49
C LYS A 36 1.49 -7.67 22.67
N LYS A 37 1.84 -8.52 21.71
CA LYS A 37 2.92 -8.23 20.78
C LYS A 37 2.56 -6.93 20.05
N PRO A 38 3.33 -5.84 20.17
CA PRO A 38 2.95 -4.53 19.63
C PRO A 38 2.92 -4.47 18.10
N THR A 39 3.49 -5.49 17.44
CA THR A 39 3.62 -5.58 15.98
C THR A 39 2.49 -6.36 15.29
N ILE A 40 1.52 -6.91 16.03
CA ILE A 40 0.40 -7.63 15.40
C ILE A 40 -0.75 -6.68 15.18
N LEU A 41 -1.07 -6.43 13.92
CA LEU A 41 -2.28 -5.74 13.51
C LEU A 41 -3.49 -6.57 13.93
N LYS A 42 -4.38 -6.01 14.76
CA LYS A 42 -5.64 -6.65 15.08
C LYS A 42 -6.60 -6.43 13.93
N LEU A 43 -7.09 -7.52 13.36
CA LEU A 43 -8.15 -7.50 12.37
C LEU A 43 -9.48 -7.11 13.04
N ASP A 44 -10.16 -6.13 12.48
CA ASP A 44 -11.52 -5.75 12.89
C ASP A 44 -12.51 -6.57 12.06
N GLU A 45 -12.98 -7.67 12.63
CA GLU A 45 -13.89 -8.59 11.95
C GLU A 45 -15.25 -7.96 11.60
N GLU A 46 -15.75 -7.03 12.41
CA GLU A 46 -17.01 -6.34 12.11
C GLU A 46 -16.87 -5.42 10.90
N LYS A 47 -15.76 -4.68 10.84
CA LYS A 47 -15.43 -3.85 9.70
C LYS A 47 -15.27 -4.70 8.44
N ARG A 48 -14.59 -5.84 8.54
CA ARG A 48 -14.42 -6.76 7.41
C ARG A 48 -15.76 -7.31 6.92
N LYS A 49 -16.64 -7.75 7.82
CA LYS A 49 -17.99 -8.23 7.47
C LYS A 49 -18.80 -7.15 6.75
N ARG A 50 -18.77 -5.91 7.24
CA ARG A 50 -19.44 -4.77 6.57
C ARG A 50 -18.88 -4.52 5.18
N LEU A 51 -17.56 -4.51 5.03
CA LEU A 51 -16.90 -4.33 3.74
C LEU A 51 -17.16 -5.51 2.79
N ALA A 52 -17.17 -6.76 3.28
CA ALA A 52 -17.49 -7.93 2.47
C ALA A 52 -18.92 -7.87 1.93
N ASN A 53 -19.88 -7.50 2.77
CA ASN A 53 -21.28 -7.33 2.36
C ASN A 53 -21.42 -6.21 1.32
N PHE A 54 -20.71 -5.10 1.51
CA PHE A 54 -20.67 -4.03 0.52
C PHE A 54 -20.03 -4.50 -0.80
N GLY A 55 -18.97 -5.28 -0.76
CA GLY A 55 -18.32 -5.83 -1.94
C GLY A 55 -19.24 -6.75 -2.75
N ARG A 56 -20.01 -7.62 -2.08
CA ARG A 56 -21.05 -8.47 -2.72
C ARG A 56 -22.12 -7.60 -3.37
N TYR A 57 -22.63 -6.62 -2.63
CA TYR A 57 -23.60 -5.68 -3.16
C TYR A 57 -23.10 -4.94 -4.41
N ALA A 58 -21.86 -4.46 -4.40
CA ALA A 58 -21.26 -3.80 -5.56
C ALA A 58 -21.14 -4.76 -6.76
N ALA A 59 -20.79 -6.02 -6.54
CA ALA A 59 -20.72 -7.03 -7.58
C ALA A 59 -22.11 -7.39 -8.14
N GLU A 60 -23.14 -7.46 -7.30
CA GLU A 60 -24.53 -7.68 -7.72
C GLU A 60 -25.08 -6.50 -8.55
N CYS A 61 -24.73 -5.26 -8.18
CA CYS A 61 -25.14 -4.07 -8.93
C CYS A 61 -24.42 -3.92 -10.27
N LEU A 62 -23.16 -4.36 -10.35
CA LEU A 62 -22.31 -4.15 -11.53
C LEU A 62 -21.72 -5.46 -12.06
N PRO A 63 -22.54 -6.47 -12.37
CA PRO A 63 -22.06 -7.81 -12.75
C PRO A 63 -21.27 -7.83 -14.06
N LYS A 64 -21.49 -6.84 -14.93
CA LYS A 64 -20.78 -6.71 -16.21
C LYS A 64 -19.32 -6.31 -16.02
N PHE A 65 -19.02 -5.51 -14.99
CA PHE A 65 -17.71 -4.88 -14.84
C PHE A 65 -16.89 -5.49 -13.71
N VAL A 66 -17.51 -5.87 -12.60
CA VAL A 66 -16.82 -6.44 -11.45
C VAL A 66 -16.58 -7.93 -11.69
N GLN A 67 -15.32 -8.30 -11.79
CA GLN A 67 -14.90 -9.68 -12.05
C GLN A 67 -14.65 -10.46 -10.75
N GLN A 68 -14.08 -9.80 -9.76
CA GLN A 68 -13.74 -10.42 -8.48
C GLN A 68 -13.75 -9.38 -7.37
N VAL A 69 -14.12 -9.83 -6.19
CA VAL A 69 -14.05 -9.06 -4.95
C VAL A 69 -13.11 -9.77 -3.99
N GLN A 70 -12.21 -9.03 -3.37
CA GLN A 70 -11.23 -9.60 -2.44
C GLN A 70 -10.81 -8.57 -1.38
N PHE A 71 -10.15 -9.05 -0.35
CA PHE A 71 -9.44 -8.18 0.58
C PHE A 71 -7.97 -8.09 0.18
N ALA A 72 -7.45 -6.88 0.11
CA ALA A 72 -6.03 -6.61 -0.01
C ALA A 72 -5.36 -6.64 1.38
N ALA A 73 -4.04 -6.67 1.39
CA ALA A 73 -3.27 -6.50 2.63
C ALA A 73 -3.71 -5.22 3.36
N GLY A 74 -3.88 -5.30 4.68
CA GLY A 74 -4.34 -4.18 5.50
C GLY A 74 -5.87 -4.06 5.61
N ASP A 75 -6.63 -5.12 5.28
CA ASP A 75 -8.10 -5.18 5.39
C ASP A 75 -8.84 -4.15 4.53
N GLU A 76 -8.26 -3.80 3.41
CA GLU A 76 -8.92 -2.93 2.44
C GLU A 76 -9.67 -3.77 1.41
N LEU A 77 -10.93 -3.38 1.16
CA LEU A 77 -11.73 -4.00 0.11
C LEU A 77 -11.14 -3.67 -1.25
N GLU A 78 -10.99 -4.67 -2.10
CA GLU A 78 -10.50 -4.53 -3.46
C GLU A 78 -11.48 -5.12 -4.46
N LEU A 79 -11.85 -4.32 -5.46
CA LEU A 79 -12.70 -4.69 -6.57
C LEU A 79 -11.84 -4.83 -7.83
N LEU A 80 -11.78 -6.03 -8.38
CA LEU A 80 -11.12 -6.26 -9.67
C LEU A 80 -12.16 -6.06 -10.78
N ILE A 81 -11.87 -5.15 -11.68
CA ILE A 81 -12.80 -4.74 -12.73
C ILE A 81 -12.22 -4.95 -14.12
N HIS A 82 -13.12 -5.13 -15.08
CA HIS A 82 -12.77 -5.10 -16.50
C HIS A 82 -12.33 -3.69 -16.92
N PRO A 83 -11.36 -3.52 -17.84
CA PRO A 83 -10.86 -2.21 -18.28
C PRO A 83 -11.95 -1.22 -18.74
N SER A 84 -12.99 -1.70 -19.42
CA SER A 84 -14.10 -0.85 -19.85
C SER A 84 -15.01 -0.38 -18.70
N GLY A 85 -14.79 -0.89 -17.49
CA GLY A 85 -15.60 -0.58 -16.30
C GLY A 85 -15.06 0.56 -15.44
N VAL A 86 -13.97 1.22 -15.79
CA VAL A 86 -13.33 2.24 -14.93
C VAL A 86 -14.30 3.36 -14.59
N VAL A 87 -14.81 4.06 -15.59
CA VAL A 87 -15.72 5.20 -15.39
C VAL A 87 -17.05 4.79 -14.75
N PRO A 88 -17.77 3.74 -15.23
CA PRO A 88 -19.01 3.32 -14.61
C PRO A 88 -18.86 2.90 -13.14
N VAL A 89 -17.83 2.13 -12.80
CA VAL A 89 -17.60 1.67 -11.43
C VAL A 89 -17.23 2.83 -10.50
N LEU A 90 -16.34 3.72 -10.93
CA LEU A 90 -15.96 4.90 -10.15
C LEU A 90 -17.15 5.85 -9.95
N SER A 91 -17.99 6.05 -10.96
CA SER A 91 -19.22 6.85 -10.87
C SER A 91 -20.21 6.24 -9.89
N PHE A 92 -20.40 4.91 -9.93
CA PHE A 92 -21.24 4.19 -8.99
C PHE A 92 -20.72 4.34 -7.55
N LEU A 93 -19.43 4.09 -7.30
CA LEU A 93 -18.85 4.19 -5.97
C LEU A 93 -18.91 5.61 -5.39
N LYS A 94 -18.77 6.63 -6.24
CA LYS A 94 -18.90 8.02 -5.82
C LYS A 94 -20.34 8.42 -5.53
N GLY A 95 -21.27 8.06 -6.42
CA GLY A 95 -22.67 8.51 -6.37
C GLY A 95 -23.59 7.66 -5.50
N ASN A 96 -23.24 6.41 -5.23
CA ASN A 96 -24.07 5.51 -4.44
C ASN A 96 -24.18 5.99 -2.99
N HIS A 97 -25.41 6.07 -2.48
CA HIS A 97 -25.69 6.54 -1.13
C HIS A 97 -25.06 5.67 -0.03
N SER A 98 -24.98 4.37 -0.26
CA SER A 98 -24.37 3.41 0.68
C SER A 98 -22.85 3.34 0.59
N ALA A 99 -22.24 3.98 -0.40
CA ALA A 99 -20.78 3.94 -0.64
C ALA A 99 -20.13 5.29 -0.35
N GLN A 100 -20.54 6.33 -1.06
CA GLN A 100 -20.06 7.70 -0.95
C GLN A 100 -18.54 7.82 -0.90
N PHE A 101 -17.85 7.12 -1.82
CA PHE A 101 -16.41 7.27 -2.00
C PHE A 101 -16.13 8.56 -2.76
N THR A 102 -16.18 9.67 -2.05
CA THR A 102 -16.06 11.02 -2.63
C THR A 102 -14.62 11.45 -2.83
N ASN A 103 -13.67 10.80 -2.17
CA ASN A 103 -12.27 11.13 -2.26
C ASN A 103 -11.47 10.06 -3.01
N LEU A 104 -10.79 10.47 -4.06
CA LEU A 104 -9.73 9.72 -4.72
C LEU A 104 -8.42 10.02 -4.00
N THR A 105 -7.85 9.04 -3.31
CA THR A 105 -6.62 9.23 -2.54
C THR A 105 -5.41 9.26 -3.46
N PHE A 106 -5.29 8.25 -4.34
CA PHE A 106 -4.23 8.17 -5.35
C PHE A 106 -4.60 7.16 -6.45
N ILE A 107 -3.88 7.24 -7.57
CA ILE A 107 -3.85 6.21 -8.61
C ILE A 107 -2.39 5.76 -8.73
N CYS A 108 -2.16 4.46 -8.84
CA CYS A 108 -0.83 3.94 -9.09
C CYS A 108 -0.85 2.82 -10.13
N GLY A 109 0.25 2.68 -10.86
CA GLY A 109 0.50 1.56 -11.76
C GLY A 109 1.30 0.46 -11.07
N VAL A 110 1.15 -0.76 -11.55
CA VAL A 110 1.95 -1.92 -11.18
C VAL A 110 2.37 -2.64 -12.45
N ASP A 111 3.65 -2.94 -12.57
CA ASP A 111 4.19 -3.71 -13.70
C ASP A 111 4.43 -5.16 -13.27
N VAL A 112 3.78 -6.10 -13.97
CA VAL A 112 3.94 -7.55 -13.78
C VAL A 112 4.27 -8.19 -15.13
N PRO A 113 5.55 -8.24 -15.52
CA PRO A 113 5.97 -8.67 -16.88
C PRO A 113 5.59 -10.09 -17.25
N THR A 114 5.33 -10.95 -16.26
CA THR A 114 4.98 -12.36 -16.47
C THR A 114 3.55 -12.58 -16.94
N ARG A 115 2.69 -11.57 -16.83
CA ARG A 115 1.28 -11.67 -17.21
C ARG A 115 1.04 -11.19 -18.64
N LYS A 116 -0.01 -11.73 -19.27
CA LYS A 116 -0.44 -11.31 -20.61
C LYS A 116 -0.79 -9.81 -20.62
N ASN A 117 -1.59 -9.36 -19.65
CA ASN A 117 -1.85 -7.94 -19.43
C ASN A 117 -0.83 -7.48 -18.40
N ARG A 118 0.21 -6.85 -18.88
CA ARG A 118 1.39 -6.51 -18.11
C ARG A 118 1.13 -5.52 -16.99
N PHE A 119 0.33 -4.48 -17.28
CA PHE A 119 0.09 -3.39 -16.34
C PHE A 119 -1.21 -3.56 -15.58
N GLU A 120 -1.16 -3.23 -14.29
CA GLU A 120 -2.36 -3.03 -13.46
C GLU A 120 -2.42 -1.57 -13.03
N VAL A 121 -3.61 -1.00 -13.04
CA VAL A 121 -3.86 0.36 -12.52
C VAL A 121 -4.81 0.25 -11.34
N VAL A 122 -4.38 0.81 -10.22
CA VAL A 122 -5.07 0.74 -8.93
C VAL A 122 -5.53 2.14 -8.53
N TYR A 123 -6.84 2.29 -8.37
CA TYR A 123 -7.48 3.50 -7.87
C TYR A 123 -7.82 3.32 -6.39
N SER A 124 -7.26 4.12 -5.52
CA SER A 124 -7.55 4.08 -4.09
C SER A 124 -8.58 5.14 -3.73
N LEU A 125 -9.71 4.70 -3.21
CA LEU A 125 -10.85 5.54 -2.87
C LEU A 125 -11.07 5.57 -1.36
N PHE A 126 -11.52 6.71 -0.87
CA PHE A 126 -11.85 6.89 0.54
C PHE A 126 -13.24 7.49 0.69
N SER A 127 -14.02 6.90 1.58
CA SER A 127 -15.32 7.42 2.02
C SER A 127 -15.18 8.04 3.40
N PRO A 128 -15.20 9.38 3.52
CA PRO A 128 -15.12 10.05 4.81
C PRO A 128 -16.32 9.71 5.71
N ARG A 129 -17.52 9.56 5.11
CA ARG A 129 -18.74 9.28 5.85
C ARG A 129 -18.73 7.93 6.55
N PHE A 130 -18.25 6.89 5.86
CA PHE A 130 -18.22 5.53 6.39
C PHE A 130 -16.86 5.12 6.94
N MET A 131 -15.86 6.02 6.90
CA MET A 131 -14.47 5.76 7.31
C MET A 131 -13.93 4.47 6.68
N ALA A 132 -14.26 4.27 5.41
CA ALA A 132 -13.93 3.08 4.65
C ALA A 132 -13.01 3.40 3.47
N ARG A 133 -12.12 2.47 3.17
CA ARG A 133 -11.26 2.53 1.98
C ARG A 133 -11.63 1.39 1.03
N CYS A 134 -11.56 1.67 -0.24
CA CYS A 134 -11.77 0.70 -1.29
C CYS A 134 -10.74 0.91 -2.39
N ARG A 135 -10.18 -0.19 -2.89
CA ARG A 135 -9.33 -0.18 -4.07
C ARG A 135 -10.11 -0.71 -5.25
N VAL A 136 -9.97 -0.05 -6.37
CA VAL A 136 -10.46 -0.53 -7.65
C VAL A 136 -9.25 -0.84 -8.51
N ARG A 137 -9.12 -2.09 -8.93
CA ARG A 137 -7.98 -2.54 -9.74
C ARG A 137 -8.45 -2.96 -11.10
N THR A 138 -7.81 -2.46 -12.12
CA THR A 138 -7.97 -2.88 -13.51
C THR A 138 -6.64 -3.26 -14.11
N TYR A 139 -6.69 -3.89 -15.26
CA TYR A 139 -5.51 -4.36 -15.97
C TYR A 139 -5.49 -3.82 -17.40
N THR A 140 -4.30 -3.66 -17.95
CA THR A 140 -4.09 -3.28 -19.34
C THR A 140 -2.76 -3.81 -19.85
N ASP A 141 -2.54 -3.70 -21.14
CA ASP A 141 -1.27 -3.99 -21.79
C ASP A 141 -0.62 -2.69 -22.30
N GLU A 142 0.44 -2.81 -23.08
CA GLU A 142 1.18 -1.67 -23.61
C GLU A 142 0.40 -0.87 -24.67
N VAL A 143 -0.58 -1.48 -25.30
CA VAL A 143 -1.33 -0.92 -26.44
C VAL A 143 -2.76 -0.54 -26.08
N ALA A 144 -3.42 -1.34 -25.22
CA ALA A 144 -4.80 -1.12 -24.88
C ALA A 144 -4.97 0.11 -23.96
N PRO A 145 -5.71 1.14 -24.39
CA PRO A 145 -5.95 2.32 -23.57
C PRO A 145 -6.99 2.06 -22.48
N LEU A 146 -6.90 2.82 -21.40
CA LEU A 146 -7.91 2.90 -20.34
C LEU A 146 -8.73 4.19 -20.50
N GLU A 147 -9.97 4.18 -20.01
CA GLU A 147 -10.77 5.39 -19.90
C GLU A 147 -10.29 6.23 -18.71
N SER A 148 -10.17 7.55 -18.94
CA SER A 148 -9.76 8.49 -17.90
C SER A 148 -10.82 8.65 -16.81
N ALA A 149 -10.39 8.64 -15.56
CA ALA A 149 -11.23 8.91 -14.40
C ALA A 149 -11.43 10.43 -14.12
N THR A 150 -10.83 11.31 -14.90
CA THR A 150 -10.90 12.78 -14.71
C THR A 150 -12.32 13.31 -14.77
N SER A 151 -13.20 12.68 -15.55
CA SER A 151 -14.62 13.02 -15.62
C SER A 151 -15.34 12.81 -14.28
N VAL A 152 -14.91 11.84 -13.50
CA VAL A 152 -15.46 11.52 -12.18
C VAL A 152 -14.70 12.24 -11.06
N PHE A 153 -13.37 12.18 -11.09
CA PHE A 153 -12.49 12.78 -10.09
C PHE A 153 -11.47 13.70 -10.76
N ARG A 154 -11.60 15.00 -10.57
CA ARG A 154 -10.62 15.96 -11.11
C ARG A 154 -9.19 15.73 -10.63
N GLY A 155 -9.03 15.20 -9.41
CA GLY A 155 -7.71 14.86 -8.87
C GLY A 155 -7.01 13.72 -9.60
N ALA A 156 -7.69 12.97 -10.46
CA ALA A 156 -7.11 11.91 -11.26
C ALA A 156 -6.11 12.42 -12.32
N ASP A 157 -6.26 13.67 -12.77
CA ASP A 157 -5.47 14.27 -13.84
C ASP A 157 -3.95 14.03 -13.67
N TRP A 158 -3.38 14.48 -12.57
CA TRP A 158 -1.95 14.37 -12.33
C TRP A 158 -1.49 12.93 -12.09
N TYR A 159 -2.29 12.13 -11.41
CA TYR A 159 -1.98 10.72 -11.18
C TYR A 159 -1.99 9.89 -12.48
N GLU A 160 -2.92 10.16 -13.38
CA GLU A 160 -2.96 9.49 -14.69
C GLU A 160 -1.78 9.91 -15.56
N ARG A 161 -1.37 11.16 -15.52
CA ARG A 161 -0.15 11.63 -16.16
C ARG A 161 1.09 10.95 -15.59
N GLU A 162 1.16 10.74 -14.27
CA GLU A 162 2.24 9.99 -13.63
C GLU A 162 2.28 8.55 -14.11
N VAL A 163 1.13 7.86 -14.14
CA VAL A 163 1.05 6.47 -14.64
C VAL A 163 1.43 6.39 -16.11
N TYR A 164 1.01 7.36 -16.92
CA TYR A 164 1.42 7.47 -18.31
C TYR A 164 2.94 7.68 -18.45
N ASP A 165 3.52 8.59 -17.68
CA ASP A 165 4.94 8.89 -17.75
C ASP A 165 5.81 7.71 -17.29
N MET A 166 5.44 7.08 -16.17
CA MET A 166 6.24 6.03 -15.54
C MET A 166 6.08 4.66 -16.19
N TYR A 167 4.90 4.32 -16.71
CA TYR A 167 4.61 3.00 -17.26
C TYR A 167 4.25 3.00 -18.76
N GLY A 168 3.83 4.13 -19.29
CA GLY A 168 3.38 4.24 -20.69
C GLY A 168 1.94 3.83 -20.94
N VAL A 169 1.11 3.76 -19.91
CA VAL A 169 -0.32 3.45 -20.05
C VAL A 169 -1.05 4.65 -20.63
N TRP A 170 -1.80 4.43 -21.71
CA TRP A 170 -2.56 5.47 -22.37
C TRP A 170 -3.95 5.63 -21.76
N PHE A 171 -4.38 6.88 -21.53
CA PHE A 171 -5.71 7.21 -21.03
C PHE A 171 -6.54 7.98 -22.07
N ASN A 172 -7.63 7.37 -22.51
CA ASN A 172 -8.59 8.01 -23.42
C ASN A 172 -9.37 9.10 -22.67
N ASN A 173 -9.75 10.15 -23.40
CA ASN A 173 -10.55 11.25 -22.87
C ASN A 173 -9.89 12.01 -21.70
N HIS A 174 -8.57 11.90 -21.57
CA HIS A 174 -7.82 12.72 -20.64
C HIS A 174 -7.65 14.13 -21.22
N PRO A 175 -7.85 15.21 -20.45
CA PRO A 175 -7.82 16.58 -20.97
C PRO A 175 -6.44 17.01 -21.49
N ASP A 176 -5.37 16.57 -20.84
CA ASP A 176 -3.98 16.94 -21.22
C ASP A 176 -3.02 15.83 -20.77
N LEU A 177 -2.91 14.76 -21.56
CA LEU A 177 -2.04 13.63 -21.25
C LEU A 177 -0.61 13.93 -21.74
N ARG A 178 0.23 14.41 -20.85
CA ARG A 178 1.64 14.69 -21.09
C ARG A 178 2.51 14.25 -19.92
N ARG A 179 3.80 14.08 -20.16
CA ARG A 179 4.79 13.74 -19.12
C ARG A 179 4.81 14.77 -18.00
N ILE A 180 5.09 14.35 -16.78
CA ILE A 180 5.08 15.18 -15.59
C ILE A 180 6.36 15.09 -14.76
N LEU A 181 6.96 13.90 -14.64
CA LEU A 181 8.11 13.65 -13.77
C LEU A 181 9.43 13.52 -14.52
N THR A 182 9.40 12.98 -15.73
CA THR A 182 10.62 12.80 -16.53
C THR A 182 11.04 14.10 -17.21
N ASP A 183 12.33 14.24 -17.48
CA ASP A 183 12.90 15.41 -18.14
C ASP A 183 12.44 15.54 -19.60
N TYR A 184 12.59 16.73 -20.17
CA TYR A 184 12.30 16.99 -21.58
C TYR A 184 13.18 16.11 -22.47
N GLY A 185 12.54 15.42 -23.45
CA GLY A 185 13.26 14.52 -24.33
C GLY A 185 13.68 13.20 -23.69
N PHE A 186 13.18 12.88 -22.51
CA PHE A 186 13.43 11.59 -21.86
C PHE A 186 12.81 10.44 -22.65
N GLU A 187 13.59 9.41 -22.92
CA GLU A 187 13.17 8.21 -23.64
C GLU A 187 12.93 7.05 -22.68
N GLY A 188 11.76 6.39 -22.83
CA GLY A 188 11.36 5.23 -22.03
C GLY A 188 10.47 5.58 -20.84
N HIS A 189 10.19 4.53 -20.06
CA HIS A 189 9.29 4.57 -18.90
C HIS A 189 9.99 3.96 -17.68
N PRO A 190 10.43 4.78 -16.71
CA PRO A 190 11.39 4.37 -15.68
C PRO A 190 10.89 3.31 -14.70
N PHE A 191 9.57 3.18 -14.50
CA PHE A 191 9.03 2.20 -13.54
C PHE A 191 8.73 0.83 -14.15
N ARG A 192 8.91 0.68 -15.45
CA ARG A 192 8.87 -0.65 -16.06
C ARG A 192 10.03 -1.48 -15.52
N LYS A 193 9.77 -2.75 -15.22
CA LYS A 193 10.77 -3.67 -14.61
C LYS A 193 11.96 -3.99 -15.51
N ASP A 194 11.80 -3.84 -16.81
CA ASP A 194 12.84 -4.01 -17.84
C ASP A 194 13.68 -2.74 -18.07
N PHE A 195 13.29 -1.59 -17.51
CA PHE A 195 14.07 -0.37 -17.60
C PHE A 195 15.27 -0.45 -16.64
N PRO A 196 16.51 -0.15 -17.10
CA PRO A 196 17.70 -0.21 -16.25
C PRO A 196 17.65 0.85 -15.13
N LEU A 197 18.20 0.51 -13.96
CA LEU A 197 18.19 1.37 -12.78
C LEU A 197 18.82 2.75 -13.04
N SER A 198 19.94 2.78 -13.76
CA SER A 198 20.67 4.02 -14.08
C SER A 198 20.20 4.70 -15.37
N GLY A 199 19.21 4.10 -16.07
CA GLY A 199 18.78 4.58 -17.38
C GLY A 199 19.78 4.30 -18.49
N TYR A 200 19.53 4.90 -19.66
CA TYR A 200 20.36 4.73 -20.87
C TYR A 200 21.30 5.90 -21.10
N ASN A 201 20.95 7.09 -20.64
CA ASN A 201 21.68 8.32 -20.86
C ASN A 201 22.01 9.00 -19.54
N GLU A 202 23.15 9.64 -19.49
CA GLU A 202 23.55 10.53 -18.42
C GLU A 202 23.70 11.97 -18.92
N VAL A 203 23.70 12.91 -17.99
CA VAL A 203 23.73 14.33 -18.28
C VAL A 203 24.97 14.94 -17.67
N ARG A 204 25.78 15.60 -18.49
CA ARG A 204 27.02 16.26 -18.09
C ARG A 204 27.03 17.70 -18.57
N TYR A 205 27.62 18.60 -17.79
CA TYR A 205 27.93 19.95 -18.25
C TYR A 205 29.29 19.95 -18.95
N ASP A 206 29.29 20.36 -20.21
CA ASP A 206 30.50 20.52 -20.99
C ASP A 206 31.00 21.98 -20.89
N PRO A 207 32.19 22.23 -20.29
CA PRO A 207 32.73 23.56 -20.13
C PRO A 207 33.23 24.19 -21.45
N GLU A 208 33.60 23.39 -22.45
CA GLU A 208 34.03 23.88 -23.76
C GLU A 208 32.84 24.37 -24.56
N LEU A 209 31.78 23.56 -24.62
CA LEU A 209 30.54 23.90 -25.32
C LEU A 209 29.64 24.84 -24.50
N LYS A 210 29.93 25.00 -23.20
CA LYS A 210 29.14 25.80 -22.24
C LYS A 210 27.66 25.41 -22.20
N ARG A 211 27.38 24.12 -22.32
CA ARG A 211 26.02 23.58 -22.34
C ARG A 211 25.97 22.19 -21.70
N ILE A 212 24.76 21.74 -21.42
CA ILE A 212 24.46 20.38 -20.97
C ILE A 212 24.51 19.46 -22.17
N VAL A 213 25.22 18.35 -22.04
CA VAL A 213 25.36 17.29 -23.06
C VAL A 213 24.79 16.00 -22.52
N TYR A 214 24.04 15.27 -23.37
CA TYR A 214 23.54 13.93 -23.10
C TYR A 214 24.50 12.92 -23.70
N GLU A 215 24.92 11.99 -22.87
CA GLU A 215 25.88 10.94 -23.25
C GLU A 215 25.33 9.58 -22.83
N PRO A 216 25.71 8.48 -23.50
CA PRO A 216 25.36 7.14 -23.01
C PRO A 216 25.92 6.92 -21.60
N THR A 217 25.15 6.24 -20.76
CA THR A 217 25.53 5.98 -19.35
C THR A 217 26.79 5.11 -19.29
N GLU A 218 27.82 5.59 -18.62
CA GLU A 218 29.04 4.85 -18.29
C GLU A 218 29.10 4.63 -16.77
N LEU A 219 28.99 3.38 -16.34
CA LEU A 219 29.08 3.04 -14.93
C LEU A 219 30.53 2.78 -14.53
N ALA A 220 31.02 3.48 -13.52
CA ALA A 220 32.35 3.23 -12.93
C ALA A 220 32.46 1.81 -12.32
N GLN A 221 31.36 1.27 -11.84
CA GLN A 221 31.21 -0.11 -11.38
C GLN A 221 29.93 -0.68 -11.93
N GLU A 222 29.97 -1.90 -12.48
CA GLU A 222 28.78 -2.64 -12.90
C GLU A 222 27.82 -2.82 -11.73
N PHE A 223 26.52 -2.65 -11.99
CA PHE A 223 25.50 -2.84 -10.99
C PHE A 223 25.48 -4.31 -10.51
N ARG A 224 25.72 -4.50 -9.22
CA ARG A 224 25.77 -5.83 -8.61
C ARG A 224 24.35 -6.32 -8.31
N LYS A 225 24.01 -7.46 -8.88
CA LYS A 225 22.77 -8.17 -8.57
C LYS A 225 22.99 -9.03 -7.33
N PHE A 226 22.10 -8.86 -6.35
CA PHE A 226 22.12 -9.69 -5.14
C PHE A 226 20.93 -10.64 -5.18
N ASP A 227 21.18 -11.89 -4.80
CA ASP A 227 20.12 -12.83 -4.50
C ASP A 227 19.59 -12.51 -3.10
N LEU A 228 18.37 -11.99 -3.03
CA LEU A 228 17.72 -11.59 -1.79
C LEU A 228 16.87 -12.70 -1.17
N GLU A 229 16.74 -13.83 -1.87
CA GLU A 229 16.05 -14.99 -1.34
C GLU A 229 16.93 -15.69 -0.31
N THR A 230 16.40 -15.92 0.87
CA THR A 230 17.07 -16.70 1.89
C THR A 230 16.64 -18.16 1.77
N PRO A 231 17.57 -19.14 1.77
CA PRO A 231 17.24 -20.56 1.72
C PRO A 231 16.52 -21.03 2.99
N TRP A 232 16.60 -20.24 4.06
CA TRP A 232 15.98 -20.53 5.34
C TRP A 232 14.79 -19.62 5.59
N GLU A 233 13.68 -20.20 5.96
CA GLU A 233 12.53 -19.44 6.38
C GLU A 233 12.77 -18.82 7.75
N THR A 234 12.96 -17.49 7.78
CA THR A 234 13.08 -16.73 9.02
C THR A 234 11.71 -16.36 9.55
N PHE A 235 11.42 -16.66 10.82
CA PHE A 235 10.18 -16.30 11.51
C PHE A 235 8.87 -16.90 10.97
N PRO A 236 8.78 -18.23 10.69
CA PRO A 236 7.55 -18.84 10.20
C PRO A 236 6.37 -18.69 11.18
N ALA A 237 6.66 -18.65 12.49
CA ALA A 237 5.65 -18.49 13.54
C ALA A 237 4.96 -17.09 13.53
N PHE A 238 5.51 -16.11 12.85
CA PHE A 238 4.94 -14.76 12.72
C PHE A 238 4.17 -14.54 11.42
N ARG A 239 4.17 -15.50 10.52
CA ARG A 239 3.36 -15.44 9.31
C ARG A 239 1.92 -15.78 9.66
N ALA A 240 1.12 -14.75 9.96
CA ALA A 240 -0.32 -14.93 9.92
C ALA A 240 -0.71 -15.13 8.46
N SER A 241 -1.33 -16.26 8.14
CA SER A 241 -1.73 -16.64 6.76
C SER A 241 -2.55 -15.55 6.05
N SER A 242 -3.36 -14.80 6.80
CA SER A 242 -4.16 -13.69 6.29
C SER A 242 -3.36 -12.43 5.90
N ILE A 243 -2.18 -12.22 6.52
CA ILE A 243 -1.36 -11.03 6.27
C ILE A 243 -0.30 -11.31 5.20
N THR A 244 0.20 -12.54 5.15
CA THR A 244 1.33 -12.91 4.28
C THR A 244 0.94 -13.61 2.99
N SER A 245 -0.22 -14.26 2.94
CA SER A 245 -0.67 -14.99 1.75
C SER A 245 -1.28 -14.09 0.66
N GLY A 246 -1.35 -12.79 0.88
CA GLY A 246 -1.85 -11.84 -0.12
C GLY A 246 -3.37 -11.66 -0.03
N TYR A 247 -4.09 -12.07 -1.05
CA TYR A 247 -5.49 -11.70 -1.25
C TYR A 247 -6.46 -12.76 -0.77
N GLU A 248 -7.44 -12.37 0.03
CA GLU A 248 -8.56 -13.23 0.43
C GLU A 248 -9.76 -12.96 -0.50
N LYS A 249 -10.14 -13.96 -1.29
CA LYS A 249 -11.28 -13.87 -2.22
C LYS A 249 -12.61 -13.95 -1.45
N ILE A 250 -13.51 -13.04 -1.77
CA ILE A 250 -14.86 -13.03 -1.24
C ILE A 250 -15.75 -13.73 -2.27
N ARG A 251 -16.49 -14.76 -1.84
CA ARG A 251 -17.49 -15.42 -2.70
C ARG A 251 -18.62 -14.44 -2.98
N ILE A 252 -18.90 -14.26 -4.26
CA ILE A 252 -19.98 -13.37 -4.74
C ILE A 252 -21.33 -14.11 -4.65
N ASP A 253 -21.31 -15.43 -4.92
CA ASP A 253 -22.53 -16.24 -4.85
C ASP A 253 -22.99 -16.35 -3.40
N LYS A 254 -24.31 -16.21 -3.18
CA LYS A 254 -24.92 -16.49 -1.88
C LYS A 254 -24.68 -17.97 -1.56
N GLU A 255 -24.11 -18.26 -0.41
CA GLU A 255 -24.13 -19.64 0.09
C GLU A 255 -25.60 -20.07 0.14
N PRO A 256 -25.93 -21.28 -0.39
CA PRO A 256 -27.27 -21.80 -0.20
C PRO A 256 -27.54 -21.85 1.31
N GLU A 257 -28.59 -21.16 1.75
CA GLU A 257 -29.01 -21.21 3.15
C GLU A 257 -29.11 -22.68 3.56
N ALA A 258 -28.29 -23.05 4.53
CA ALA A 258 -28.35 -24.41 5.10
C ALA A 258 -29.77 -24.62 5.65
N LYS A 259 -30.52 -25.52 4.99
CA LYS A 259 -31.85 -25.95 5.43
C LYS A 259 -31.75 -26.78 6.67
#